data_1431bf8ad75e5686b93e1437cff9581a
#
_entry.id   1431bf8ad75e5686b93e1437cff9581a
#
_cell.length_a   1.000
_cell.length_b   1.000
_cell.length_c   1.000
_cell.angle_alpha   90.00
_cell.angle_beta   90.00
_cell.angle_gamma   90.00
#
_symmetry.space_group_name_H-M   'P 1'
#
loop_
_entity.id
_entity.type
_entity.pdbx_description
1 polymer ?
#
loop_
_entity_poly.entity_id
_entity_poly.type
_entity_poly.pdbx_seq_one_letter_code
_entity_poly.pdbx_strand_id
1 'polypeptide(L)'
;GIEEHDNEGRLITAEFEKYYFVVCYTPNSQRALTRLDYRMEWEDALLEYLKKLEKNKPVVYCGDLNVAHKEIDLKNPKNNRKNAGFTDEERGKMTQLLDNGFTDTFRYFYPDKIECYSWWSYQFKARERNAGWRIDYFIVSKELEPMLIDSKIHSDITGSDHCPVELDIED
;
A
#
# COMPACT_ATOMS: atom_id res chain seq x y z
N GLY A 1 -8.94 15.73 -8.26
CA GLY A 1 -9.84 16.28 -9.24
C GLY A 1 -11.16 15.53 -9.39
N ILE A 2 -11.48 14.61 -8.45
CA ILE A 2 -12.80 13.95 -8.32
C ILE A 2 -13.41 14.51 -7.03
N GLU A 3 -14.47 15.31 -7.16
CA GLU A 3 -15.06 16.08 -6.06
C GLU A 3 -15.42 15.20 -4.84
N GLU A 4 -15.98 14.02 -5.09
CA GLU A 4 -16.34 13.06 -4.04
C GLU A 4 -15.15 12.58 -3.20
N HIS A 5 -13.95 12.49 -3.80
CA HIS A 5 -12.73 11.99 -3.16
C HIS A 5 -11.81 13.10 -2.66
N ASP A 6 -11.90 14.31 -3.21
CA ASP A 6 -10.98 15.41 -2.91
C ASP A 6 -11.17 16.02 -1.52
N ASN A 7 -12.37 15.89 -0.94
CA ASN A 7 -12.72 16.53 0.34
C ASN A 7 -11.96 15.95 1.55
N GLU A 8 -11.37 14.77 1.44
CA GLU A 8 -10.63 14.15 2.54
C GLU A 8 -9.11 14.37 2.48
N GLY A 9 -8.59 14.96 1.38
CA GLY A 9 -7.17 15.34 1.26
C GLY A 9 -6.19 14.16 1.33
N ARG A 10 -6.48 13.05 0.65
CA ARG A 10 -5.77 11.77 0.80
C ARG A 10 -4.63 11.54 -0.17
N LEU A 11 -4.55 12.31 -1.25
CA LEU A 11 -3.63 12.03 -2.34
C LEU A 11 -2.89 13.28 -2.77
N ILE A 12 -1.57 13.17 -2.93
CA ILE A 12 -0.69 14.21 -3.46
C ILE A 12 0.09 13.60 -4.62
N THR A 13 0.11 14.30 -5.75
CA THR A 13 0.93 13.92 -6.91
C THR A 13 1.98 15.00 -7.15
N ALA A 14 3.25 14.59 -7.13
CA ALA A 14 4.37 15.40 -7.56
C ALA A 14 4.88 14.92 -8.92
N GLU A 15 5.10 15.86 -9.86
CA GLU A 15 5.67 15.54 -11.16
C GLU A 15 7.19 15.77 -11.13
N PHE A 16 7.96 14.70 -11.36
CA PHE A 16 9.40 14.72 -11.58
C PHE A 16 9.71 14.60 -13.07
N GLU A 17 10.96 14.77 -13.44
CA GLU A 17 11.38 14.70 -14.84
C GLU A 17 11.08 13.33 -15.44
N LYS A 18 11.39 12.25 -14.73
CA LYS A 18 11.32 10.88 -15.23
C LYS A 18 10.06 10.11 -14.79
N TYR A 19 9.38 10.51 -13.72
CA TYR A 19 8.21 9.80 -13.17
C TYR A 19 7.25 10.74 -12.42
N TYR A 20 6.05 10.26 -12.19
CA TYR A 20 5.14 10.84 -11.19
C TYR A 20 5.34 10.16 -9.84
N PHE A 21 5.39 10.94 -8.78
CA PHE A 21 5.44 10.46 -7.41
C PHE A 21 4.09 10.72 -6.74
N VAL A 22 3.37 9.66 -6.41
CA VAL A 22 2.02 9.71 -5.84
C VAL A 22 2.05 9.20 -4.41
N VAL A 23 1.76 10.08 -3.47
CA VAL A 23 1.64 9.72 -2.03
C VAL A 23 0.18 9.64 -1.68
N CYS A 24 -0.21 8.58 -1.01
CA CYS A 24 -1.59 8.32 -0.66
C CYS A 24 -1.77 7.82 0.77
N TYR A 25 -2.88 8.24 1.37
CA TYR A 25 -3.46 7.63 2.54
C TYR A 25 -4.83 7.04 2.17
N THR A 26 -4.84 5.76 1.84
CA THR A 26 -6.05 5.06 1.38
C THR A 26 -7.12 5.02 2.47
N PRO A 27 -8.41 5.28 2.15
CA PRO A 27 -9.49 5.20 3.13
C PRO A 27 -9.54 3.84 3.83
N ASN A 28 -9.58 3.83 5.14
CA ASN A 28 -9.82 2.63 5.91
C ASN A 28 -11.30 2.23 5.82
N SER A 29 -11.59 0.95 5.62
CA SER A 29 -12.98 0.44 5.55
C SER A 29 -13.71 0.50 6.89
N GLN A 30 -13.00 0.79 7.97
CA GLN A 30 -13.46 0.97 9.34
C GLN A 30 -14.06 -0.30 9.99
N ARG A 31 -14.34 -0.19 11.28
CA ARG A 31 -14.96 -1.27 12.06
C ARG A 31 -16.32 -1.63 11.45
N ALA A 32 -16.61 -2.92 11.41
CA ALA A 32 -17.81 -3.48 10.78
C ALA A 32 -17.94 -3.15 9.28
N LEU A 33 -16.84 -2.74 8.63
CA LEU A 33 -16.74 -2.49 7.19
C LEU A 33 -17.72 -1.40 6.69
N THR A 34 -18.03 -0.42 7.53
CA THR A 34 -19.03 0.63 7.26
C THR A 34 -18.66 1.51 6.06
N ARG A 35 -17.39 1.53 5.65
CA ARG A 35 -16.90 2.28 4.48
C ARG A 35 -16.34 1.38 3.37
N LEU A 36 -16.63 0.08 3.39
CA LEU A 36 -16.07 -0.84 2.40
C LEU A 36 -16.51 -0.48 0.97
N ASP A 37 -17.79 -0.20 0.75
CA ASP A 37 -18.32 0.16 -0.57
C ASP A 37 -17.63 1.42 -1.12
N TYR A 38 -17.54 2.48 -0.31
CA TYR A 38 -16.80 3.70 -0.66
C TYR A 38 -15.33 3.41 -0.98
N ARG A 39 -14.69 2.55 -0.18
CA ARG A 39 -13.31 2.12 -0.41
C ARG A 39 -13.15 1.45 -1.76
N MET A 40 -14.10 0.61 -2.18
CA MET A 40 -14.02 -0.09 -3.47
C MET A 40 -14.14 0.89 -4.65
N GLU A 41 -15.05 1.86 -4.57
CA GLU A 41 -15.20 2.92 -5.56
C GLU A 41 -13.93 3.80 -5.63
N TRP A 42 -13.37 4.15 -4.48
CA TRP A 42 -12.14 4.93 -4.37
C TRP A 42 -10.94 4.20 -5.01
N GLU A 43 -10.80 2.89 -4.81
CA GLU A 43 -9.71 2.09 -5.41
C GLU A 43 -9.85 2.00 -6.94
N ASP A 44 -11.06 1.91 -7.47
CA ASP A 44 -11.30 1.93 -8.91
C ASP A 44 -10.91 3.29 -9.52
N ALA A 45 -11.34 4.38 -8.89
CA ALA A 45 -10.99 5.74 -9.31
C ALA A 45 -9.47 5.98 -9.23
N LEU A 46 -8.80 5.46 -8.19
CA LEU A 46 -7.35 5.52 -8.06
C LEU A 46 -6.64 4.79 -9.21
N LEU A 47 -7.04 3.55 -9.49
CA LEU A 47 -6.44 2.78 -10.58
C LEU A 47 -6.55 3.52 -11.92
N GLU A 48 -7.72 4.07 -12.23
CA GLU A 48 -7.92 4.88 -13.43
C GLU A 48 -7.00 6.10 -13.45
N TYR A 49 -6.85 6.78 -12.31
CA TYR A 49 -5.96 7.93 -12.18
C TYR A 49 -4.50 7.55 -12.42
N LEU A 50 -3.99 6.50 -11.77
CA LEU A 50 -2.62 6.03 -11.96
C LEU A 50 -2.37 5.61 -13.42
N LYS A 51 -3.31 4.90 -14.05
CA LYS A 51 -3.22 4.52 -15.48
C LYS A 51 -3.27 5.72 -16.41
N LYS A 52 -3.94 6.80 -16.03
CA LYS A 52 -3.91 8.07 -16.79
C LYS A 52 -2.54 8.74 -16.71
N LEU A 53 -1.91 8.75 -15.55
CA LEU A 53 -0.54 9.28 -15.37
C LEU A 53 0.47 8.46 -16.18
N GLU A 54 0.39 7.13 -16.17
CA GLU A 54 1.27 6.22 -16.90
C GLU A 54 1.30 6.46 -18.42
N LYS A 55 0.27 7.09 -19.00
CA LYS A 55 0.28 7.45 -20.43
C LYS A 55 1.39 8.45 -20.79
N ASN A 56 1.90 9.18 -19.80
CA ASN A 56 2.93 10.20 -20.02
C ASN A 56 4.28 9.80 -19.41
N LYS A 57 4.28 9.31 -18.17
CA LYS A 57 5.47 8.90 -17.42
C LYS A 57 5.12 7.76 -16.46
N PRO A 58 6.07 6.87 -16.14
CA PRO A 58 5.84 5.86 -15.10
C PRO A 58 5.53 6.49 -13.75
N VAL A 59 4.94 5.70 -12.86
CA VAL A 59 4.46 6.15 -11.55
C VAL A 59 5.20 5.40 -10.44
N VAL A 60 5.64 6.16 -9.42
CA VAL A 60 6.00 5.65 -8.09
C VAL A 60 4.85 6.02 -7.15
N TYR A 61 4.14 5.04 -6.66
CA TYR A 61 2.97 5.18 -5.78
C TYR A 61 3.29 4.62 -4.40
N CYS A 62 3.08 5.40 -3.34
CA CYS A 62 3.42 4.99 -1.99
C CYS A 62 2.47 5.52 -0.93
N GLY A 63 2.55 4.95 0.25
CA GLY A 63 1.85 5.37 1.45
C GLY A 63 1.20 4.23 2.22
N ASP A 64 0.33 4.60 3.18
CA ASP A 64 -0.53 3.65 3.89
C ASP A 64 -1.70 3.26 2.99
N LEU A 65 -1.63 2.07 2.43
CA LEU A 65 -2.67 1.54 1.53
C LEU A 65 -3.77 0.79 2.29
N ASN A 66 -3.69 0.73 3.61
CA ASN A 66 -4.71 0.14 4.50
C ASN A 66 -5.15 -1.27 4.05
N VAL A 67 -4.23 -2.07 3.51
CA VAL A 67 -4.46 -3.47 3.12
C VAL A 67 -3.21 -4.32 3.26
N ALA A 68 -3.31 -5.48 3.89
CA ALA A 68 -2.34 -6.56 3.78
C ALA A 68 -2.74 -7.44 2.58
N HIS A 69 -1.89 -7.54 1.55
CA HIS A 69 -2.29 -8.18 0.29
C HIS A 69 -2.43 -9.70 0.41
N LYS A 70 -1.43 -10.35 0.95
CA LYS A 70 -1.38 -11.82 1.07
C LYS A 70 -1.36 -12.26 2.53
N GLU A 71 -1.57 -13.57 2.79
CA GLU A 71 -1.51 -14.12 4.14
C GLU A 71 -0.14 -13.93 4.81
N ILE A 72 0.93 -13.84 4.04
CA ILE A 72 2.28 -13.56 4.51
C ILE A 72 2.44 -12.11 5.02
N ASP A 73 1.51 -11.21 4.68
CA ASP A 73 1.59 -9.78 4.99
C ASP A 73 0.98 -9.40 6.34
N LEU A 74 0.50 -10.37 7.11
CA LEU A 74 0.03 -10.14 8.48
C LEU A 74 0.20 -11.38 9.37
N LYS A 75 0.29 -11.15 10.70
CA LYS A 75 0.57 -12.22 11.67
C LYS A 75 -0.54 -13.25 11.83
N ASN A 76 -1.81 -12.84 11.77
CA ASN A 76 -2.96 -13.70 12.07
C ASN A 76 -4.00 -13.68 10.93
N PRO A 77 -3.69 -14.17 9.72
CA PRO A 77 -4.56 -14.04 8.56
C PRO A 77 -5.94 -14.68 8.75
N LYS A 78 -6.01 -15.88 9.34
CA LYS A 78 -7.27 -16.62 9.52
C LYS A 78 -8.31 -15.85 10.34
N ASN A 79 -7.86 -15.07 11.34
CA ASN A 79 -8.75 -14.34 12.24
C ASN A 79 -9.17 -12.97 11.68
N ASN A 80 -8.54 -12.52 10.58
CA ASN A 80 -8.70 -11.16 10.06
C ASN A 80 -9.40 -11.09 8.69
N ARG A 81 -9.81 -12.21 8.09
CA ARG A 81 -10.43 -12.25 6.75
C ARG A 81 -11.70 -11.40 6.59
N LYS A 82 -12.35 -11.03 7.68
CA LYS A 82 -13.55 -10.18 7.69
C LYS A 82 -13.31 -8.83 8.36
N ASN A 83 -12.07 -8.49 8.62
CA ASN A 83 -11.69 -7.22 9.23
C ASN A 83 -11.17 -6.25 8.16
N ALA A 84 -11.38 -4.95 8.38
CA ALA A 84 -10.82 -3.89 7.55
C ALA A 84 -9.29 -4.09 7.37
N GLY A 85 -8.82 -3.93 6.14
CA GLY A 85 -7.43 -4.13 5.77
C GLY A 85 -7.08 -5.57 5.35
N PHE A 86 -8.00 -6.56 5.48
CA PHE A 86 -7.75 -7.93 5.02
C PHE A 86 -9.00 -8.65 4.49
N THR A 87 -10.01 -7.91 4.06
CA THR A 87 -11.16 -8.48 3.36
C THR A 87 -10.76 -8.99 1.98
N ASP A 88 -11.51 -9.94 1.45
CA ASP A 88 -11.26 -10.46 0.10
C ASP A 88 -11.43 -9.36 -0.97
N GLU A 89 -12.33 -8.40 -0.73
CA GLU A 89 -12.58 -7.24 -1.59
C GLU A 89 -11.37 -6.30 -1.63
N GLU A 90 -10.84 -5.88 -0.48
CA GLU A 90 -9.65 -5.00 -0.40
C GLU A 90 -8.42 -5.67 -1.01
N ARG A 91 -8.19 -6.94 -0.71
CA ARG A 91 -7.10 -7.74 -1.29
C ARG A 91 -7.27 -7.92 -2.80
N GLY A 92 -8.51 -8.08 -3.26
CA GLY A 92 -8.86 -8.14 -4.67
C GLY A 92 -8.48 -6.86 -5.42
N LYS A 93 -8.71 -5.68 -4.83
CA LYS A 93 -8.31 -4.39 -5.40
C LYS A 93 -6.79 -4.25 -5.50
N MET A 94 -6.03 -4.68 -4.48
CA MET A 94 -4.57 -4.72 -4.59
C MET A 94 -4.11 -5.69 -5.69
N THR A 95 -4.70 -6.85 -5.82
CA THR A 95 -4.42 -7.78 -6.93
C THR A 95 -4.72 -7.13 -8.28
N GLN A 96 -5.88 -6.47 -8.42
CA GLN A 96 -6.27 -5.75 -9.63
C GLN A 96 -5.25 -4.66 -10.00
N LEU A 97 -4.77 -3.88 -9.01
CA LEU A 97 -3.73 -2.88 -9.23
C LEU A 97 -2.45 -3.51 -9.81
N LEU A 98 -1.95 -4.56 -9.17
CA LEU A 98 -0.72 -5.24 -9.61
C LEU A 98 -0.89 -5.90 -10.99
N ASP A 99 -2.02 -6.54 -11.26
CA ASP A 99 -2.33 -7.15 -12.55
C ASP A 99 -2.45 -6.12 -13.70
N ASN A 100 -2.68 -4.85 -13.37
CA ASN A 100 -2.72 -3.75 -14.32
C ASN A 100 -1.36 -3.08 -14.59
N GLY A 101 -0.25 -3.78 -14.33
CA GLY A 101 1.08 -3.35 -14.71
C GLY A 101 1.83 -2.60 -13.62
N PHE A 102 1.49 -2.84 -12.36
CA PHE A 102 2.20 -2.32 -11.20
C PHE A 102 2.91 -3.43 -10.43
N THR A 103 3.96 -3.07 -9.71
CA THR A 103 4.82 -3.98 -8.94
C THR A 103 4.90 -3.55 -7.49
N ASP A 104 4.61 -4.46 -6.56
CA ASP A 104 4.92 -4.32 -5.13
C ASP A 104 6.43 -4.51 -4.95
N THR A 105 7.15 -3.42 -4.70
CA THR A 105 8.60 -3.41 -4.69
C THR A 105 9.19 -4.28 -3.58
N PHE A 106 8.57 -4.33 -2.41
CA PHE A 106 9.04 -5.19 -1.32
C PHE A 106 8.91 -6.68 -1.70
N ARG A 107 7.78 -7.10 -2.28
CA ARG A 107 7.59 -8.49 -2.72
C ARG A 107 8.37 -8.83 -3.99
N TYR A 108 8.76 -7.84 -4.79
CA TYR A 108 9.68 -8.03 -5.90
C TYR A 108 11.06 -8.51 -5.43
N PHE A 109 11.63 -7.89 -4.39
CA PHE A 109 12.93 -8.29 -3.84
C PHE A 109 12.83 -9.45 -2.83
N TYR A 110 11.76 -9.50 -2.07
CA TYR A 110 11.60 -10.43 -0.94
C TYR A 110 10.27 -11.19 -1.00
N PRO A 111 10.06 -12.02 -2.05
CA PRO A 111 8.75 -12.66 -2.30
C PRO A 111 8.27 -13.55 -1.14
N ASP A 112 9.19 -14.24 -0.47
CA ASP A 112 8.89 -15.23 0.56
C ASP A 112 9.31 -14.82 1.98
N LYS A 113 9.77 -13.57 2.17
CA LYS A 113 10.22 -13.10 3.47
C LYS A 113 9.04 -12.91 4.41
N ILE A 114 9.01 -13.72 5.47
CA ILE A 114 7.94 -13.73 6.48
C ILE A 114 8.18 -12.70 7.59
N GLU A 115 7.13 -12.38 8.35
CA GLU A 115 7.18 -11.54 9.55
C GLU A 115 7.74 -10.12 9.33
N CYS A 116 7.55 -9.60 8.13
CA CYS A 116 7.92 -8.24 7.74
C CYS A 116 6.68 -7.36 7.71
N TYR A 117 6.54 -6.51 8.70
CA TYR A 117 5.36 -5.67 8.89
C TYR A 117 5.75 -4.20 9.02
N SER A 118 4.81 -3.32 8.69
CA SER A 118 4.99 -1.86 8.75
C SER A 118 4.11 -1.18 9.79
N TRP A 119 3.11 -1.89 10.30
CA TRP A 119 2.16 -1.39 11.30
C TRP A 119 1.86 -2.42 12.40
N TRP A 120 1.69 -1.94 13.64
CA TRP A 120 1.31 -2.73 14.82
C TRP A 120 0.31 -1.95 15.67
N SER A 121 -0.80 -2.57 16.03
CA SER A 121 -1.74 -1.97 16.98
C SER A 121 -1.04 -1.60 18.30
N TYR A 122 -1.41 -0.46 18.88
CA TYR A 122 -0.98 -0.10 20.24
C TYR A 122 -1.48 -1.06 21.32
N GLN A 123 -2.50 -1.87 21.01
CA GLN A 123 -3.11 -2.78 21.96
C GLN A 123 -2.29 -4.06 22.13
N PHE A 124 -2.38 -4.67 23.30
CA PHE A 124 -1.86 -6.00 23.61
C PHE A 124 -0.35 -6.18 23.30
N LYS A 125 0.44 -5.12 23.38
CA LYS A 125 1.88 -5.18 23.09
C LYS A 125 2.18 -5.81 21.72
N ALA A 126 1.39 -5.47 20.71
CA ALA A 126 1.45 -6.10 19.40
C ALA A 126 2.83 -5.98 18.76
N ARG A 127 3.51 -4.83 18.90
CA ARG A 127 4.85 -4.61 18.34
C ARG A 127 5.92 -5.47 19.02
N GLU A 128 5.89 -5.61 20.34
CA GLU A 128 6.83 -6.46 21.09
C GLU A 128 6.73 -7.94 20.67
N ARG A 129 5.53 -8.40 20.28
CA ARG A 129 5.26 -9.76 19.82
C ARG A 129 5.34 -9.92 18.30
N ASN A 130 5.72 -8.86 17.59
CA ASN A 130 5.65 -8.76 16.13
C ASN A 130 4.31 -9.25 15.54
N ALA A 131 3.19 -8.88 16.21
CA ALA A 131 1.84 -9.15 15.70
C ALA A 131 1.38 -7.99 14.81
N GLY A 132 2.04 -7.84 13.67
CA GLY A 132 1.90 -6.70 12.78
C GLY A 132 1.24 -7.04 11.44
N TRP A 133 1.11 -6.00 10.63
CA TRP A 133 0.58 -5.98 9.28
C TRP A 133 1.52 -5.18 8.36
N ARG A 134 1.71 -5.61 7.14
CA ARG A 134 2.37 -4.82 6.10
C ARG A 134 1.29 -4.12 5.30
N ILE A 135 1.09 -2.85 5.55
CA ILE A 135 0.07 -1.99 4.95
C ILE A 135 0.62 -0.72 4.31
N ASP A 136 1.90 -0.43 4.54
CA ASP A 136 2.63 0.66 3.90
C ASP A 136 3.48 0.10 2.75
N TYR A 137 3.39 0.72 1.58
CA TYR A 137 3.95 0.21 0.35
C TYR A 137 4.70 1.26 -0.45
N PHE A 138 5.65 0.78 -1.26
CA PHE A 138 6.02 1.37 -2.53
C PHE A 138 5.57 0.45 -3.66
N ILE A 139 4.70 0.97 -4.50
CA ILE A 139 4.19 0.32 -5.71
C ILE A 139 4.71 1.13 -6.89
N VAL A 140 5.25 0.49 -7.91
CA VAL A 140 5.78 1.20 -9.08
C VAL A 140 5.18 0.68 -10.36
N SER A 141 5.13 1.52 -11.40
CA SER A 141 4.89 1.05 -12.76
C SER A 141 5.92 -0.01 -13.13
N LYS A 142 5.50 -1.10 -13.73
CA LYS A 142 6.37 -2.23 -14.10
C LYS A 142 7.56 -1.81 -14.96
N GLU A 143 7.42 -0.73 -15.72
CA GLU A 143 8.50 -0.12 -16.50
C GLU A 143 9.71 0.30 -15.65
N LEU A 144 9.50 0.61 -14.36
CA LEU A 144 10.56 1.00 -13.42
C LEU A 144 11.29 -0.19 -12.78
N GLU A 145 10.85 -1.43 -12.97
CA GLU A 145 11.50 -2.60 -12.36
C GLU A 145 13.02 -2.67 -12.61
N PRO A 146 13.53 -2.39 -13.83
CA PRO A 146 14.97 -2.42 -14.10
C PRO A 146 15.78 -1.37 -13.33
N MET A 147 15.12 -0.33 -12.80
CA MET A 147 15.76 0.77 -12.05
C MET A 147 15.71 0.54 -10.54
N LEU A 148 14.99 -0.48 -10.07
CA LEU A 148 14.87 -0.79 -8.64
C LEU A 148 16.19 -1.33 -8.10
N ILE A 149 16.65 -0.79 -6.96
CA ILE A 149 17.87 -1.22 -6.27
C ILE A 149 17.51 -2.04 -5.02
N ASP A 150 16.60 -1.54 -4.18
CA ASP A 150 16.14 -2.24 -2.97
C ASP A 150 14.83 -1.64 -2.45
N SER A 151 14.13 -2.40 -1.58
CA SER A 151 12.93 -1.94 -0.88
C SER A 151 12.98 -2.42 0.56
N LYS A 152 12.86 -1.50 1.53
CA LYS A 152 13.11 -1.77 2.95
C LYS A 152 11.94 -1.41 3.83
N ILE A 153 11.83 -2.12 4.96
CA ILE A 153 10.90 -1.84 6.06
C ILE A 153 11.75 -1.64 7.31
N HIS A 154 11.74 -0.43 7.87
CA HIS A 154 12.55 -0.04 9.02
C HIS A 154 11.83 -0.32 10.34
N SER A 155 11.59 -1.59 10.64
CA SER A 155 10.82 -2.02 11.82
C SER A 155 11.47 -1.67 13.17
N ASP A 156 12.76 -1.35 13.19
CA ASP A 156 13.53 -0.89 14.35
C ASP A 156 13.27 0.58 14.69
N ILE A 157 12.77 1.39 13.75
CA ILE A 157 12.43 2.79 13.99
C ILE A 157 11.08 2.87 14.70
N THR A 158 11.08 3.49 15.87
CA THR A 158 9.93 3.64 16.77
C THR A 158 9.44 5.09 16.83
N GLY A 159 8.32 5.33 17.52
CA GLY A 159 7.71 6.68 17.69
C GLY A 159 6.31 6.79 17.07
N SER A 160 5.89 5.79 16.31
CA SER A 160 4.55 5.64 15.73
C SER A 160 4.12 4.18 15.80
N ASP A 161 2.84 3.88 15.58
CA ASP A 161 2.34 2.53 15.32
C ASP A 161 2.70 2.01 13.92
N HIS A 162 3.14 2.88 13.02
CA HIS A 162 3.82 2.54 11.79
C HIS A 162 5.34 2.64 11.93
N CYS A 163 6.08 1.99 11.02
CA CYS A 163 7.49 2.26 10.79
C CYS A 163 7.69 2.79 9.36
N PRO A 164 8.82 3.49 9.10
CA PRO A 164 9.13 3.94 7.75
C PRO A 164 9.35 2.77 6.78
N VAL A 165 8.94 2.98 5.54
CA VAL A 165 9.31 2.15 4.39
C VAL A 165 10.19 2.96 3.44
N GLU A 166 11.07 2.29 2.72
CA GLU A 166 12.07 2.92 1.84
C GLU A 166 12.09 2.21 0.49
N LEU A 167 12.26 2.97 -0.56
CA LEU A 167 12.56 2.48 -1.90
C LEU A 167 13.84 3.14 -2.41
N ASP A 168 14.82 2.33 -2.77
CA ASP A 168 16.02 2.74 -3.48
C ASP A 168 15.82 2.50 -4.97
N ILE A 169 15.92 3.55 -5.78
CA ILE A 169 15.74 3.51 -7.23
C ILE A 169 16.85 4.31 -7.91
N GLU A 170 17.34 3.81 -9.06
CA GLU A 170 18.30 4.55 -9.90
C GLU A 170 17.66 5.80 -10.50
N ASP A 171 18.43 6.88 -10.57
CA ASP A 171 18.00 8.16 -11.16
C ASP A 171 18.20 8.23 -12.67
#